data_3b522bb3baf4a684d7ce01d3b639aa11
#
_entry.id   3b522bb3baf4a684d7ce01d3b639aa11
#
_cell.length_a   1.000
_cell.length_b   1.000
_cell.length_c   1.000
_cell.angle_alpha   90.00
_cell.angle_beta   90.00
_cell.angle_gamma   90.00
#
_symmetry.space_group_name_H-M   'P 1'
#
loop_
_entity.id
_entity.type
_entity.pdbx_description
1 polymer ?
#
loop_
_entity_poly.entity_id
_entity_poly.type
_entity_poly.pdbx_seq_one_letter_code
_entity_poly.pdbx_strand_id
1 'polypeptide(L)'
;MSNKRVDLFSPIQIGSLELDNRLVRSATAERLATEPIGRATPALAALLGRLARGGVGLMISGHAYVSPKGKAHPEMLSAHCDELIPGLKTLADAVHENGGRIACLLYTSDAADD
;
A
#
# COMPACT_ATOMS: atom_id res chain seq x y z
N MET A 1 2.17 -9.72 -38.32
CA MET A 1 2.60 -10.17 -37.02
C MET A 1 3.12 -9.06 -36.16
N SER A 2 2.68 -9.06 -34.97
CA SER A 2 3.01 -7.96 -34.06
C SER A 2 4.32 -8.25 -33.32
N ASN A 3 5.31 -7.37 -33.46
CA ASN A 3 6.52 -7.43 -32.69
C ASN A 3 6.38 -6.49 -31.48
N LYS A 4 5.34 -6.71 -30.71
CA LYS A 4 5.12 -5.87 -29.56
C LYS A 4 6.30 -5.93 -28.63
N ARG A 5 6.93 -4.78 -28.44
CA ARG A 5 7.93 -4.63 -27.42
C ARG A 5 7.27 -4.59 -26.08
N VAL A 6 7.82 -5.34 -25.15
CA VAL A 6 7.42 -5.27 -23.75
C VAL A 6 8.46 -4.40 -23.04
N ASP A 7 8.00 -3.32 -22.42
CA ASP A 7 8.89 -2.44 -21.67
C ASP A 7 8.24 -2.06 -20.34
N LEU A 8 8.88 -1.18 -19.59
CA LEU A 8 8.42 -0.77 -18.26
C LEU A 8 7.03 -0.15 -18.29
N PHE A 9 6.65 0.44 -19.41
CA PHE A 9 5.38 1.17 -19.50
C PHE A 9 4.28 0.36 -20.17
N SER A 10 4.57 -0.86 -20.57
CA SER A 10 3.56 -1.74 -21.15
C SER A 10 2.61 -2.24 -20.07
N PRO A 11 1.30 -2.30 -20.35
CA PRO A 11 0.36 -2.89 -19.39
C PRO A 11 0.69 -4.32 -19.10
N ILE A 12 0.29 -4.79 -17.93
CA ILE A 12 0.46 -6.18 -17.53
C ILE A 12 -0.72 -6.60 -16.68
N GLN A 13 -1.08 -7.86 -16.79
CA GLN A 13 -2.15 -8.45 -16.00
C GLN A 13 -1.56 -9.44 -15.01
N ILE A 14 -1.93 -9.31 -13.73
CA ILE A 14 -1.55 -10.25 -12.69
C ILE A 14 -2.83 -10.88 -12.20
N GLY A 15 -3.08 -12.14 -12.59
CA GLY A 15 -4.37 -12.75 -12.35
C GLY A 15 -5.45 -11.94 -13.06
N SER A 16 -6.45 -11.47 -12.30
CA SER A 16 -7.50 -10.62 -12.85
C SER A 16 -7.20 -9.12 -12.68
N LEU A 17 -6.06 -8.77 -12.07
CA LEU A 17 -5.70 -7.39 -11.84
C LEU A 17 -4.90 -6.85 -13.02
N GLU A 18 -5.42 -5.79 -13.65
CA GLU A 18 -4.72 -5.13 -14.74
C GLU A 18 -3.96 -3.92 -14.21
N LEU A 19 -2.67 -3.84 -14.55
CA LEU A 19 -1.82 -2.72 -14.20
C LEU A 19 -1.49 -1.92 -15.46
N ASP A 20 -1.46 -0.60 -15.33
CA ASP A 20 -1.18 0.29 -16.47
C ASP A 20 0.26 0.19 -16.94
N ASN A 21 1.16 -0.22 -16.05
CA ASN A 21 2.57 -0.37 -16.38
C ASN A 21 3.21 -1.35 -15.39
N ARG A 22 4.52 -1.55 -15.54
CA ARG A 22 5.26 -2.56 -14.77
C ARG A 22 6.08 -1.97 -13.64
N LEU A 23 5.79 -0.72 -13.27
CA LEU A 23 6.46 -0.09 -12.14
C LEU A 23 5.73 -0.45 -10.86
N VAL A 24 6.45 -0.99 -9.91
CA VAL A 24 5.91 -1.39 -8.61
C VAL A 24 6.68 -0.65 -7.51
N ARG A 25 5.94 0.04 -6.66
CA ARG A 25 6.55 0.57 -5.44
C ARG A 25 6.53 -0.54 -4.41
N SER A 26 7.69 -1.02 -4.01
CA SER A 26 7.78 -2.05 -2.98
C SER A 26 7.38 -1.47 -1.63
N ALA A 27 7.00 -2.35 -0.72
CA ALA A 27 6.59 -1.94 0.62
C ALA A 27 7.70 -1.16 1.30
N THR A 28 7.36 0.03 1.77
CA THR A 28 8.31 0.93 2.44
C THR A 28 7.60 1.49 3.67
N ALA A 29 8.27 1.44 4.81
CA ALA A 29 7.67 1.96 6.05
C ALA A 29 7.57 3.48 5.97
N GLU A 30 6.34 3.97 5.86
CA GLU A 30 6.10 5.41 5.74
C GLU A 30 6.18 6.13 7.07
N ARG A 31 5.88 5.43 8.17
CA ARG A 31 5.84 5.99 9.52
C ARG A 31 4.88 7.17 9.65
N LEU A 32 3.74 7.08 8.97
CA LEU A 32 2.75 8.14 8.95
C LEU A 32 1.40 7.73 9.55
N ALA A 33 1.37 6.62 10.29
CA ALA A 33 0.17 6.23 11.01
C ALA A 33 0.18 6.87 12.40
N THR A 34 -1.01 6.98 13.02
CA THR A 34 -1.10 7.57 14.36
C THR A 34 -0.91 6.54 15.45
N GLU A 35 -0.27 6.99 16.55
CA GLU A 35 -0.24 6.22 17.77
C GLU A 35 -1.58 6.31 18.49
N PRO A 36 -1.96 5.33 19.30
CA PRO A 36 -1.26 4.07 19.55
C PRO A 36 -1.71 2.92 18.63
N ILE A 37 -2.78 3.09 17.86
CA ILE A 37 -3.39 1.95 17.18
C ILE A 37 -3.11 1.88 15.69
N GLY A 38 -2.28 2.76 15.17
CA GLY A 38 -1.86 2.67 13.77
C GLY A 38 -2.92 3.08 12.76
N ARG A 39 -3.67 4.14 13.01
CA ARG A 39 -4.65 4.65 12.05
C ARG A 39 -3.95 5.31 10.87
N ALA A 40 -4.52 5.11 9.69
CA ALA A 40 -4.09 5.85 8.51
C ALA A 40 -4.36 7.35 8.72
N THR A 41 -3.46 8.18 8.21
CA THR A 41 -3.57 9.63 8.36
C THR A 41 -3.77 10.30 7.01
N PRO A 42 -4.27 11.55 6.99
CA PRO A 42 -4.32 12.31 5.74
C PRO A 42 -2.96 12.45 5.07
N ALA A 43 -1.88 12.54 5.86
CA ALA A 43 -0.53 12.63 5.30
C ALA A 43 -0.16 11.37 4.53
N LEU A 44 -0.53 10.20 5.08
CA LEU A 44 -0.26 8.93 4.40
C LEU A 44 -1.09 8.83 3.12
N ALA A 45 -2.37 9.19 3.18
CA ALA A 45 -3.22 9.19 1.99
C ALA A 45 -2.68 10.12 0.91
N ALA A 46 -2.19 11.31 1.30
CA ALA A 46 -1.63 12.26 0.35
C ALA A 46 -0.36 11.72 -0.30
N LEU A 47 0.49 11.05 0.47
CA LEU A 47 1.70 10.44 -0.07
C LEU A 47 1.38 9.39 -1.12
N LEU A 48 0.50 8.45 -0.76
CA LEU A 48 0.15 7.36 -1.66
C LEU A 48 -0.58 7.87 -2.91
N GLY A 49 -1.48 8.84 -2.73
CA GLY A 49 -2.18 9.46 -3.85
C GLY A 49 -1.23 10.17 -4.81
N ARG A 50 -0.21 10.82 -4.27
CA ARG A 50 0.79 11.50 -5.10
C ARG A 50 1.60 10.50 -5.93
N LEU A 51 1.99 9.38 -5.31
CA LEU A 51 2.70 8.34 -6.03
C LEU A 51 1.85 7.76 -7.15
N ALA A 52 0.56 7.53 -6.87
CA ALA A 52 -0.36 7.03 -7.89
C ALA A 52 -0.51 8.01 -9.04
N ARG A 53 -0.63 9.31 -8.72
CA ARG A 53 -0.74 10.35 -9.75
C ARG A 53 0.50 10.40 -10.61
N GLY A 54 1.67 10.08 -10.05
CA GLY A 54 2.93 10.02 -10.78
C GLY A 54 3.03 8.85 -11.73
N GLY A 55 2.09 7.89 -11.68
CA GLY A 55 2.02 6.82 -12.67
C GLY A 55 2.50 5.45 -12.21
N VAL A 56 2.79 5.26 -10.93
CA VAL A 56 3.17 3.92 -10.43
C VAL A 56 2.04 2.95 -10.68
N GLY A 57 2.33 1.83 -11.35
CA GLY A 57 1.31 0.85 -11.71
C GLY A 57 0.73 0.10 -10.53
N LEU A 58 1.56 -0.27 -9.57
CA LEU A 58 1.12 -0.95 -8.36
C LEU A 58 1.90 -0.42 -7.17
N MET A 59 1.20 -0.07 -6.12
CA MET A 59 1.83 0.28 -4.85
C MET A 59 1.58 -0.81 -3.83
N ILE A 60 2.63 -1.15 -3.08
CA ILE A 60 2.48 -2.02 -1.92
C ILE A 60 2.70 -1.12 -0.71
N SER A 61 1.71 -1.03 0.17
CA SER A 61 1.80 -0.18 1.35
C SER A 61 2.93 -0.66 2.27
N GLY A 62 3.42 0.23 3.12
CA GLY A 62 4.27 -0.18 4.22
C GLY A 62 3.55 -1.23 5.06
N HIS A 63 4.32 -2.05 5.76
CA HIS A 63 3.74 -3.18 6.49
C HIS A 63 2.70 -2.70 7.52
N ALA A 64 1.61 -3.46 7.62
CA ALA A 64 0.52 -3.19 8.56
C ALA A 64 0.38 -4.40 9.49
N TYR A 65 0.46 -4.17 10.80
CA TYR A 65 0.39 -5.30 11.73
C TYR A 65 -1.05 -5.80 11.88
N VAL A 66 -1.18 -7.11 12.02
CA VAL A 66 -2.48 -7.78 12.18
C VAL A 66 -2.76 -8.14 13.64
N SER A 67 -1.81 -7.88 14.52
CA SER A 67 -1.93 -8.08 15.97
C SER A 67 -1.01 -7.06 16.64
N PRO A 68 -1.42 -6.50 17.80
CA PRO A 68 -0.56 -5.55 18.51
C PRO A 68 0.84 -6.08 18.79
N LYS A 69 0.99 -7.40 18.93
CA LYS A 69 2.31 -8.01 19.13
C LYS A 69 3.24 -7.84 17.94
N GLY A 70 2.68 -7.65 16.74
CA GLY A 70 3.48 -7.47 15.54
C GLY A 70 3.89 -6.04 15.25
N LYS A 71 3.52 -5.10 16.14
CA LYS A 71 3.86 -3.70 15.92
C LYS A 71 5.36 -3.49 16.10
N ALA A 72 6.04 -3.20 14.98
CA ALA A 72 7.49 -3.13 14.95
C ALA A 72 8.04 -1.74 15.31
N HIS A 73 7.25 -0.67 15.14
CA HIS A 73 7.68 0.69 15.47
C HIS A 73 6.45 1.59 15.73
N PRO A 74 6.66 2.75 16.37
CA PRO A 74 5.53 3.56 16.84
C PRO A 74 4.52 4.00 15.79
N GLU A 75 4.96 4.51 14.65
CA GLU A 75 4.04 5.03 13.63
C GLU A 75 3.66 4.00 12.58
N MET A 76 3.66 2.73 12.95
CA MET A 76 3.34 1.64 12.04
C MET A 76 1.84 1.56 11.76
N LEU A 77 1.49 1.40 10.50
CA LEU A 77 0.11 1.19 10.09
C LEU A 77 -0.43 -0.12 10.67
N SER A 78 -1.72 -0.18 10.91
CA SER A 78 -2.36 -1.36 11.46
C SER A 78 -3.56 -1.80 10.64
N ALA A 79 -3.78 -3.10 10.64
CA ALA A 79 -4.97 -3.72 10.07
C ALA A 79 -5.55 -4.74 11.05
N HIS A 80 -5.41 -4.49 12.37
CA HIS A 80 -5.72 -5.52 13.37
C HIS A 80 -7.17 -5.50 13.88
N CYS A 81 -7.98 -4.50 13.54
CA CYS A 81 -9.37 -4.45 14.00
C CYS A 81 -10.23 -3.63 13.05
N ASP A 82 -11.54 -3.79 13.20
CA ASP A 82 -12.53 -3.17 12.30
C ASP A 82 -12.54 -1.65 12.39
N GLU A 83 -12.14 -1.09 13.52
CA GLU A 83 -12.04 0.35 13.71
C GLU A 83 -11.14 1.02 12.68
N LEU A 84 -10.23 0.27 12.10
CA LEU A 84 -9.23 0.79 11.17
C LEU A 84 -9.70 0.76 9.73
N ILE A 85 -10.83 0.10 9.46
CA ILE A 85 -11.34 -0.02 8.09
C ILE A 85 -11.56 1.32 7.40
N PRO A 86 -12.22 2.32 8.04
CA PRO A 86 -12.43 3.60 7.34
C PRO A 86 -11.12 4.26 6.90
N GLY A 87 -10.08 4.22 7.72
CA GLY A 87 -8.79 4.79 7.36
C GLY A 87 -8.13 4.05 6.21
N LEU A 88 -8.17 2.72 6.25
CA LEU A 88 -7.62 1.91 5.18
C LEU A 88 -8.37 2.16 3.87
N LYS A 89 -9.70 2.33 3.94
CA LYS A 89 -10.49 2.67 2.77
C LYS A 89 -10.07 4.02 2.19
N THR A 90 -9.78 4.99 3.05
CA THR A 90 -9.31 6.30 2.61
C THR A 90 -8.01 6.18 1.82
N LEU A 91 -7.09 5.31 2.25
CA LEU A 91 -5.84 5.08 1.52
C LEU A 91 -6.12 4.48 0.14
N ALA A 92 -6.99 3.47 0.09
CA ALA A 92 -7.33 2.82 -1.17
C ALA A 92 -8.01 3.82 -2.11
N ASP A 93 -8.94 4.62 -1.60
CA ASP A 93 -9.64 5.61 -2.40
C ASP A 93 -8.66 6.65 -2.97
N ALA A 94 -7.72 7.12 -2.18
CA ALA A 94 -6.73 8.10 -2.63
C ALA A 94 -5.90 7.56 -3.80
N VAL A 95 -5.54 6.28 -3.75
CA VAL A 95 -4.79 5.64 -4.82
C VAL A 95 -5.67 5.44 -6.05
N HIS A 96 -6.87 4.93 -5.87
CA HIS A 96 -7.80 4.66 -6.97
C HIS A 96 -8.22 5.93 -7.70
N GLU A 97 -8.46 7.00 -6.96
CA GLU A 97 -8.85 8.29 -7.54
C GLU A 97 -7.76 8.88 -8.44
N ASN A 98 -6.52 8.47 -8.22
CA ASN A 98 -5.39 8.90 -9.02
C ASN A 98 -4.95 7.83 -10.03
N GLY A 99 -5.80 6.85 -10.28
CA GLY A 99 -5.58 5.85 -11.33
C GLY A 99 -4.68 4.69 -10.96
N GLY A 100 -4.27 4.59 -9.70
CA GLY A 100 -3.35 3.54 -9.28
C GLY A 100 -4.02 2.29 -8.73
N ARG A 101 -3.20 1.31 -8.41
CA ARG A 101 -3.60 0.08 -7.74
C ARG A 101 -2.76 -0.07 -6.49
N ILE A 102 -3.34 -0.65 -5.45
CA ILE A 102 -2.64 -0.79 -4.17
C ILE A 102 -2.89 -2.16 -3.57
N ALA A 103 -1.84 -2.70 -2.95
CA ALA A 103 -1.91 -3.90 -2.13
C ALA A 103 -1.35 -3.56 -0.76
N CYS A 104 -1.82 -4.23 0.27
CA CYS A 104 -1.34 -4.03 1.62
C CYS A 104 -0.41 -5.17 2.00
N LEU A 105 0.78 -4.84 2.50
CA LEU A 105 1.68 -5.86 3.05
C LEU A 105 1.26 -6.12 4.50
N LEU A 106 0.65 -7.27 4.74
CA LEU A 106 0.27 -7.64 6.09
C LEU A 106 1.49 -8.18 6.82
N TYR A 107 1.76 -7.62 7.99
CA TYR A 107 2.89 -8.03 8.81
C TYR A 107 2.40 -9.00 9.86
N THR A 108 2.79 -10.26 9.70
CA THR A 108 2.28 -11.35 10.53
C THR A 108 3.29 -11.83 11.58
N SER A 109 4.52 -11.30 11.57
CA SER A 109 5.51 -11.67 12.56
C SER A 109 5.15 -11.12 13.93
N ASP A 110 5.57 -11.85 14.97
CA ASP A 110 5.53 -11.38 16.33
C ASP A 110 6.86 -10.65 16.59
N ALA A 111 6.78 -9.36 16.91
CA ALA A 111 7.97 -8.55 17.10
C ALA A 111 8.85 -9.09 18.23
N ALA A 112 8.28 -9.81 19.18
CA ALA A 112 9.04 -10.40 20.28
C ALA A 112 9.90 -11.58 19.83
N ASP A 113 9.57 -12.19 18.70
CA ASP A 113 10.31 -13.35 18.16
C ASP A 113 11.40 -12.95 17.19
N ASP A 114 11.43 -11.69 16.83
CA ASP A 114 12.45 -11.16 15.92
C ASP A 114 13.67 -10.66 16.71
#